data_4b6177cec83511d0f865602e0592ffad
#
_entry.id   4b6177cec83511d0f865602e0592ffad
#
_cell.length_a   1.000
_cell.length_b   1.000
_cell.length_c   1.000
_cell.angle_alpha   90.00
_cell.angle_beta   90.00
_cell.angle_gamma   90.00
#
_symmetry.space_group_name_H-M   'P 1'
#
loop_
_entity.id
_entity.type
_entity.pdbx_description
1 polymer ?
#
loop_
_entity_poly.entity_id
_entity_poly.type
_entity_poly.pdbx_seq_one_letter_code
_entity_poly.pdbx_strand_id
1 'polypeptide(L)'
;MRKTKIICTIGPASENEETLTQMCLAGMNVARLNFSHGTHAEHERKIELVKRVRQKLGLPIAIMLDTKGPEYRIGTFASGKVEVKTGDSFTFTTQDVAGDETKVSVNYKNLHKDLKPGNTVTVNNGIVQFEVESIENTEIHCKCLAGGTLSDRKSMSFPNKVMSGPYISQQDRSDILFGIAHGVDYVAASFVSTKQDVLDIRKLLDENGGSDIEIVAKIENRSGVDNVEEICSVCGGIMIARGDLGVELPSVEVPSVQKKLTRMCRMLGKRVITATEMLESMIQNPRPTRAEITDVANAVYDGTSCVMLSGESAAGKYPVEAVKAMAEIAEYTEQHTGYKSLFLKTEYNGQNNLDCLSHAVCSMAIDVNAKAIVVCSVSGKTAMLVSRFRTPVDIIGMTTDRKIWRRLSMSWGVTPVMADEFPTMDVMFYYAQKAAVDVLHLKTGDNILLTGGPINGQHGNTNTIKIETI
;
A
#
# COMPACT_ATOMS: atom_id res chain seq x y z
N MET A 1 16.70 -15.16 -0.61
CA MET A 1 15.69 -14.54 0.30
C MET A 1 14.54 -14.01 -0.53
N ARG A 2 13.30 -14.07 0.01
CA ARG A 2 12.10 -13.51 -0.65
C ARG A 2 12.25 -11.99 -0.83
N LYS A 3 12.00 -11.50 -2.03
CA LYS A 3 12.15 -10.08 -2.40
C LYS A 3 10.85 -9.30 -2.25
N THR A 4 9.71 -9.89 -2.67
CA THR A 4 8.36 -9.31 -2.53
C THR A 4 7.92 -9.33 -1.07
N LYS A 5 7.45 -8.21 -0.54
CA LYS A 5 7.08 -8.06 0.87
C LYS A 5 5.61 -8.42 1.10
N ILE A 6 5.26 -8.79 2.33
CA ILE A 6 3.90 -9.18 2.69
C ILE A 6 3.36 -8.21 3.74
N ILE A 7 2.18 -7.64 3.45
CA ILE A 7 1.40 -6.83 4.36
C ILE A 7 0.23 -7.67 4.85
N CYS A 8 0.00 -7.71 6.16
CA CYS A 8 -1.12 -8.44 6.74
C CYS A 8 -2.00 -7.50 7.55
N THR A 9 -3.30 -7.56 7.30
CA THR A 9 -4.27 -6.85 8.13
C THR A 9 -4.45 -7.57 9.45
N ILE A 10 -4.32 -6.84 10.56
CA ILE A 10 -4.48 -7.36 11.91
C ILE A 10 -5.92 -7.17 12.37
N GLY A 11 -6.55 -8.26 12.77
CA GLY A 11 -7.92 -8.30 13.23
C GLY A 11 -8.17 -9.47 14.18
N PRO A 12 -9.43 -9.83 14.45
CA PRO A 12 -9.80 -10.83 15.46
C PRO A 12 -9.06 -12.17 15.37
N ALA A 13 -8.71 -12.61 14.16
CA ALA A 13 -7.98 -13.86 13.93
C ALA A 13 -6.48 -13.77 14.27
N SER A 14 -5.91 -12.57 14.32
CA SER A 14 -4.46 -12.33 14.44
C SER A 14 -4.07 -11.39 15.58
N GLU A 15 -5.00 -10.95 16.42
CA GLU A 15 -4.75 -10.03 17.55
C GLU A 15 -4.34 -10.74 18.86
N ASN A 16 -3.65 -11.88 18.76
CA ASN A 16 -3.01 -12.55 19.89
C ASN A 16 -1.52 -12.78 19.62
N GLU A 17 -0.72 -12.87 20.68
CA GLU A 17 0.74 -12.89 20.59
C GLU A 17 1.28 -14.12 19.85
N GLU A 18 0.66 -15.28 20.05
CA GLU A 18 1.11 -16.53 19.43
C GLU A 18 0.91 -16.49 17.91
N THR A 19 -0.31 -16.20 17.45
CA THR A 19 -0.63 -16.11 16.02
C THR A 19 0.19 -15.03 15.34
N LEU A 20 0.27 -13.84 15.95
CA LEU A 20 1.06 -12.74 15.36
C LEU A 20 2.55 -13.08 15.27
N THR A 21 3.11 -13.76 16.29
CA THR A 21 4.49 -14.25 16.26
C THR A 21 4.69 -15.23 15.09
N GLN A 22 3.77 -16.18 14.91
CA GLN A 22 3.84 -17.14 13.80
C GLN A 22 3.71 -16.46 12.43
N MET A 23 2.84 -15.46 12.30
CA MET A 23 2.72 -14.66 11.06
C MET A 23 4.01 -13.89 10.74
N CYS A 24 4.68 -13.30 11.75
CA CYS A 24 5.97 -12.65 11.57
C CYS A 24 7.02 -13.64 11.07
N LEU A 25 7.11 -14.82 11.69
CA LEU A 25 8.06 -15.87 11.31
C LEU A 25 7.73 -16.48 9.93
N ALA A 26 6.44 -16.53 9.56
CA ALA A 26 5.99 -16.96 8.23
C ALA A 26 6.30 -15.93 7.12
N GLY A 27 6.70 -14.71 7.48
CA GLY A 27 7.20 -13.72 6.54
C GLY A 27 6.40 -12.43 6.42
N MET A 28 5.53 -12.10 7.37
CA MET A 28 4.90 -10.78 7.44
C MET A 28 5.95 -9.69 7.62
N ASN A 29 5.84 -8.60 6.85
CA ASN A 29 6.75 -7.46 6.90
C ASN A 29 6.08 -6.19 7.45
N VAL A 30 4.77 -6.05 7.24
CA VAL A 30 3.99 -4.88 7.65
C VAL A 30 2.68 -5.33 8.28
N ALA A 31 2.35 -4.79 9.45
CA ALA A 31 1.06 -4.93 10.09
C ALA A 31 0.14 -3.76 9.69
N ARG A 32 -0.92 -4.04 8.94
CA ARG A 32 -1.93 -3.05 8.54
C ARG A 32 -3.06 -3.03 9.55
N LEU A 33 -3.46 -1.84 9.98
CA LEU A 33 -4.60 -1.57 10.85
C LEU A 33 -5.66 -0.81 10.06
N ASN A 34 -6.81 -1.42 9.83
CA ASN A 34 -7.90 -0.82 9.07
C ASN A 34 -8.80 0.01 9.97
N PHE A 35 -8.69 1.33 9.90
CA PHE A 35 -9.48 2.28 10.72
C PHE A 35 -10.91 2.50 10.22
N SER A 36 -11.31 1.83 9.12
CA SER A 36 -12.74 1.76 8.77
C SER A 36 -13.56 0.96 9.79
N HIS A 37 -12.90 0.18 10.64
CA HIS A 37 -13.51 -0.69 11.66
C HIS A 37 -12.76 -0.57 12.98
N GLY A 38 -13.51 -0.77 14.07
CA GLY A 38 -12.95 -0.75 15.42
C GLY A 38 -12.85 0.65 16.03
N THR A 39 -12.39 0.69 17.27
CA THR A 39 -12.20 1.90 18.08
C THR A 39 -10.71 2.18 18.27
N HIS A 40 -10.35 3.40 18.64
CA HIS A 40 -8.97 3.76 18.99
C HIS A 40 -8.39 2.84 20.09
N ALA A 41 -9.18 2.48 21.09
CA ALA A 41 -8.74 1.57 22.15
C ALA A 41 -8.41 0.16 21.64
N GLU A 42 -9.14 -0.35 20.65
CA GLU A 42 -8.82 -1.62 19.99
C GLU A 42 -7.57 -1.53 19.15
N HIS A 43 -7.40 -0.44 18.40
CA HIS A 43 -6.20 -0.20 17.59
C HIS A 43 -4.96 -0.01 18.47
N GLU A 44 -5.07 0.68 19.61
CA GLU A 44 -3.99 0.81 20.58
C GLU A 44 -3.48 -0.55 21.05
N ARG A 45 -4.40 -1.45 21.47
CA ARG A 45 -4.01 -2.81 21.87
C ARG A 45 -3.27 -3.57 20.76
N LYS A 46 -3.73 -3.46 19.52
CA LYS A 46 -3.08 -4.09 18.36
C LYS A 46 -1.70 -3.48 18.10
N ILE A 47 -1.56 -2.16 18.16
CA ILE A 47 -0.26 -1.48 18.01
C ILE A 47 0.73 -1.95 19.07
N GLU A 48 0.32 -1.97 20.34
CA GLU A 48 1.19 -2.40 21.43
C GLU A 48 1.56 -3.89 21.31
N LEU A 49 0.64 -4.73 20.84
CA LEU A 49 0.92 -6.13 20.56
C LEU A 49 1.99 -6.26 19.44
N VAL A 50 1.83 -5.54 18.34
CA VAL A 50 2.82 -5.56 17.24
C VAL A 50 4.18 -5.07 17.73
N LYS A 51 4.24 -3.98 18.51
CA LYS A 51 5.48 -3.45 19.08
C LYS A 51 6.19 -4.48 19.98
N ARG A 52 5.44 -5.16 20.85
CA ARG A 52 5.96 -6.19 21.74
C ARG A 52 6.51 -7.38 20.96
N VAL A 53 5.76 -7.91 19.98
CA VAL A 53 6.19 -9.05 19.16
C VAL A 53 7.41 -8.73 18.33
N ARG A 54 7.43 -7.59 17.61
CA ARG A 54 8.61 -7.21 16.80
C ARG A 54 9.87 -6.99 17.64
N GLN A 55 9.72 -6.46 18.87
CA GLN A 55 10.85 -6.29 19.78
C GLN A 55 11.40 -7.66 20.25
N LYS A 56 10.52 -8.58 20.62
CA LYS A 56 10.87 -9.95 21.05
C LYS A 56 11.59 -10.73 19.94
N LEU A 57 11.16 -10.53 18.69
CA LEU A 57 11.74 -11.23 17.53
C LEU A 57 12.96 -10.50 16.92
N GLY A 58 13.20 -9.25 17.27
CA GLY A 58 14.24 -8.43 16.63
C GLY A 58 13.94 -8.12 15.15
N LEU A 59 12.68 -8.12 14.73
CA LEU A 59 12.27 -7.96 13.34
C LEU A 59 11.76 -6.54 13.04
N PRO A 60 12.03 -5.99 11.83
CA PRO A 60 11.61 -4.65 11.41
C PRO A 60 10.16 -4.61 10.94
N ILE A 61 9.21 -5.11 11.74
CA ILE A 61 7.80 -5.09 11.37
C ILE A 61 7.28 -3.65 11.45
N ALA A 62 6.90 -3.08 10.31
CA ALA A 62 6.30 -1.76 10.24
C ALA A 62 4.80 -1.79 10.56
N ILE A 63 4.27 -0.65 11.01
CA ILE A 63 2.83 -0.46 11.29
C ILE A 63 2.27 0.52 10.28
N MET A 64 1.20 0.13 9.60
CA MET A 64 0.46 0.92 8.63
C MET A 64 -0.95 1.21 9.14
N LEU A 65 -1.27 2.48 9.32
CA LEU A 65 -2.62 2.96 9.55
C LEU A 65 -3.30 3.15 8.19
N ASP A 66 -4.42 2.48 7.97
CA ASP A 66 -5.22 2.60 6.74
C ASP A 66 -6.48 3.40 7.07
N THR A 67 -6.61 4.61 6.49
CA THR A 67 -7.72 5.54 6.77
C THR A 67 -9.02 5.06 6.16
N LYS A 68 -10.13 5.54 6.69
CA LYS A 68 -11.45 5.27 6.11
C LYS A 68 -11.65 6.01 4.79
N GLY A 69 -11.14 7.24 4.70
CA GLY A 69 -11.31 8.13 3.56
C GLY A 69 -12.70 8.78 3.47
N PRO A 70 -12.95 9.59 2.45
CA PRO A 70 -14.25 10.20 2.21
C PRO A 70 -15.25 9.12 1.85
N GLU A 71 -16.21 8.88 2.73
CA GLU A 71 -17.24 7.87 2.55
C GLU A 71 -18.60 8.50 2.31
N TYR A 72 -19.18 8.17 1.18
CA TYR A 72 -20.51 8.59 0.79
C TYR A 72 -21.52 7.46 1.07
N ARG A 73 -22.63 7.79 1.73
CA ARG A 73 -23.65 6.81 2.12
C ARG A 73 -25.06 7.38 1.92
N ILE A 74 -25.98 6.49 1.55
CA ILE A 74 -27.42 6.79 1.68
C ILE A 74 -27.80 6.81 3.17
N GLY A 75 -28.91 7.48 3.47
CA GLY A 75 -29.53 7.53 4.79
C GLY A 75 -30.22 6.23 5.19
N THR A 76 -31.23 6.35 6.04
CA THR A 76 -32.03 5.22 6.53
C THR A 76 -33.41 5.23 5.90
N PHE A 77 -33.99 4.07 5.72
CA PHE A 77 -35.36 3.88 5.22
C PHE A 77 -36.35 3.68 6.38
N ALA A 78 -37.55 4.18 6.25
CA ALA A 78 -38.60 3.98 7.23
C ALA A 78 -38.92 2.48 7.45
N SER A 79 -38.78 1.67 6.39
CA SER A 79 -38.95 0.21 6.39
C SER A 79 -37.63 -0.57 6.63
N GLY A 80 -36.48 0.11 6.83
CA GLY A 80 -35.14 -0.49 6.94
C GLY A 80 -34.55 -0.92 5.59
N LYS A 81 -35.35 -1.20 4.60
CA LYS A 81 -34.93 -1.55 3.22
C LYS A 81 -36.06 -1.34 2.21
N VAL A 82 -35.68 -1.13 0.96
CA VAL A 82 -36.59 -1.03 -0.18
C VAL A 82 -36.04 -1.79 -1.38
N GLU A 83 -36.90 -2.27 -2.25
CA GLU A 83 -36.56 -2.87 -3.54
C GLU A 83 -36.74 -1.83 -4.64
N VAL A 84 -35.71 -1.63 -5.47
CA VAL A 84 -35.75 -0.77 -6.65
C VAL A 84 -35.57 -1.64 -7.88
N LYS A 85 -36.40 -1.48 -8.89
CA LYS A 85 -36.33 -2.25 -10.13
C LYS A 85 -35.66 -1.44 -11.24
N THR A 86 -35.05 -2.13 -12.17
CA THR A 86 -34.52 -1.51 -13.39
C THR A 86 -35.62 -0.74 -14.13
N GLY A 87 -35.37 0.53 -14.43
CA GLY A 87 -36.30 1.45 -15.05
C GLY A 87 -37.11 2.30 -14.07
N ASP A 88 -37.06 2.04 -12.77
CA ASP A 88 -37.71 2.88 -11.77
C ASP A 88 -37.05 4.26 -11.68
N SER A 89 -37.86 5.28 -11.39
CA SER A 89 -37.36 6.60 -10.99
C SER A 89 -37.08 6.61 -9.49
N PHE A 90 -35.92 7.12 -9.09
CA PHE A 90 -35.52 7.21 -7.69
C PHE A 90 -34.80 8.53 -7.41
N THR A 91 -35.00 9.13 -6.24
CA THR A 91 -34.45 10.44 -5.90
C THR A 91 -33.44 10.32 -4.73
N PHE A 92 -32.25 10.83 -4.92
CA PHE A 92 -31.33 11.09 -3.80
C PHE A 92 -31.48 12.55 -3.38
N THR A 93 -31.56 12.81 -2.07
CA THR A 93 -31.71 14.19 -1.56
C THR A 93 -30.64 14.51 -0.52
N THR A 94 -30.14 15.74 -0.53
CA THR A 94 -29.21 16.22 0.50
C THR A 94 -29.92 16.74 1.75
N GLN A 95 -31.27 16.72 1.78
CA GLN A 95 -32.07 16.98 2.97
C GLN A 95 -32.12 15.73 3.86
N ASP A 96 -32.28 15.93 5.17
CA ASP A 96 -32.42 14.82 6.10
C ASP A 96 -33.89 14.34 6.11
N VAL A 97 -34.13 13.22 5.44
CA VAL A 97 -35.44 12.57 5.36
C VAL A 97 -35.31 11.07 5.63
N ALA A 98 -36.33 10.46 6.22
CA ALA A 98 -36.46 9.02 6.23
C ALA A 98 -36.81 8.57 4.80
N GLY A 99 -36.05 7.60 4.27
CA GLY A 99 -36.26 7.11 2.90
C GLY A 99 -37.48 6.21 2.75
N ASP A 100 -37.98 6.11 1.52
CA ASP A 100 -39.06 5.25 1.08
C ASP A 100 -38.72 4.61 -0.30
N GLU A 101 -39.70 4.05 -0.99
CA GLU A 101 -39.53 3.42 -2.31
C GLU A 101 -39.11 4.41 -3.41
N THR A 102 -39.23 5.72 -3.19
CA THR A 102 -39.00 6.75 -4.20
C THR A 102 -37.82 7.68 -3.91
N LYS A 103 -37.41 7.77 -2.64
CA LYS A 103 -36.43 8.77 -2.20
C LYS A 103 -35.61 8.29 -0.99
N VAL A 104 -34.35 8.73 -0.91
CA VAL A 104 -33.53 8.58 0.30
C VAL A 104 -32.58 9.78 0.46
N SER A 105 -32.28 10.11 1.72
CA SER A 105 -31.26 11.12 2.06
C SER A 105 -29.83 10.60 1.77
N VAL A 106 -28.88 11.54 1.62
CA VAL A 106 -27.46 11.23 1.51
C VAL A 106 -26.66 12.03 2.56
N ASN A 107 -25.55 11.46 3.04
CA ASN A 107 -24.71 12.11 4.04
C ASN A 107 -23.91 13.30 3.46
N TYR A 108 -23.60 13.32 2.17
CA TYR A 108 -22.84 14.37 1.52
C TYR A 108 -23.73 15.51 1.05
N LYS A 109 -23.70 16.63 1.77
CA LYS A 109 -24.63 17.74 1.58
C LYS A 109 -24.41 18.57 0.30
N ASN A 110 -23.26 18.45 -0.35
CA ASN A 110 -22.98 19.12 -1.63
C ASN A 110 -23.17 18.25 -2.86
N LEU A 111 -23.68 17.03 -2.72
CA LEU A 111 -23.82 16.06 -3.82
C LEU A 111 -24.55 16.66 -5.05
N HIS A 112 -25.61 17.43 -4.82
CA HIS A 112 -26.37 18.10 -5.87
C HIS A 112 -25.60 19.18 -6.66
N LYS A 113 -24.45 19.65 -6.12
CA LYS A 113 -23.55 20.61 -6.81
C LYS A 113 -22.50 19.92 -7.66
N ASP A 114 -22.10 18.71 -7.25
CA ASP A 114 -21.02 17.98 -7.89
C ASP A 114 -21.50 17.10 -9.04
N LEU A 115 -22.73 16.62 -8.98
CA LEU A 115 -23.32 15.79 -10.03
C LEU A 115 -23.96 16.62 -11.15
N LYS A 116 -24.13 15.99 -12.31
CA LYS A 116 -24.81 16.54 -13.50
C LYS A 116 -25.62 15.44 -14.17
N PRO A 117 -26.64 15.77 -14.97
CA PRO A 117 -27.34 14.80 -15.82
C PRO A 117 -26.37 13.95 -16.64
N GLY A 118 -26.63 12.65 -16.73
CA GLY A 118 -25.78 11.65 -17.35
C GLY A 118 -24.68 11.07 -16.45
N ASN A 119 -24.55 11.55 -15.19
CA ASN A 119 -23.62 10.92 -14.26
C ASN A 119 -24.19 9.63 -13.67
N THR A 120 -23.32 8.67 -13.43
CA THR A 120 -23.67 7.41 -12.76
C THR A 120 -23.56 7.55 -11.25
N VAL A 121 -24.54 7.02 -10.53
CA VAL A 121 -24.52 6.83 -9.08
C VAL A 121 -24.63 5.34 -8.83
N THR A 122 -23.71 4.77 -8.07
CA THR A 122 -23.78 3.37 -7.67
C THR A 122 -23.98 3.25 -6.17
N VAL A 123 -24.74 2.25 -5.74
CA VAL A 123 -25.05 2.00 -4.33
C VAL A 123 -24.81 0.52 -4.02
N ASN A 124 -24.45 0.23 -2.75
CA ASN A 124 -24.21 -1.13 -2.26
C ASN A 124 -23.12 -1.84 -3.05
N ASN A 125 -21.91 -1.28 -3.05
CA ASN A 125 -20.74 -1.79 -3.76
C ASN A 125 -20.96 -2.01 -5.27
N GLY A 126 -21.70 -1.09 -5.91
CA GLY A 126 -21.93 -1.12 -7.36
C GLY A 126 -23.06 -2.04 -7.81
N ILE A 127 -23.73 -2.77 -6.89
CA ILE A 127 -24.82 -3.70 -7.23
C ILE A 127 -26.01 -2.97 -7.81
N VAL A 128 -26.42 -1.84 -7.19
CA VAL A 128 -27.54 -1.02 -7.67
C VAL A 128 -26.97 0.20 -8.36
N GLN A 129 -27.41 0.45 -9.59
CA GLN A 129 -26.88 1.52 -10.43
C GLN A 129 -27.99 2.46 -10.91
N PHE A 130 -27.66 3.74 -10.92
CA PHE A 130 -28.55 4.81 -11.34
C PHE A 130 -27.84 5.76 -12.30
N GLU A 131 -28.60 6.38 -13.19
CA GLU A 131 -28.17 7.51 -14.01
C GLU A 131 -28.91 8.77 -13.57
N VAL A 132 -28.21 9.86 -13.37
CA VAL A 132 -28.81 11.16 -13.04
C VAL A 132 -29.52 11.70 -14.27
N GLU A 133 -30.87 11.93 -14.18
CA GLU A 133 -31.67 12.52 -15.22
C GLU A 133 -31.77 14.04 -15.07
N SER A 134 -32.03 14.52 -13.85
CA SER A 134 -32.14 15.96 -13.56
C SER A 134 -31.73 16.27 -12.10
N ILE A 135 -31.43 17.54 -11.84
CA ILE A 135 -31.15 18.02 -10.49
C ILE A 135 -31.98 19.27 -10.24
N GLU A 136 -32.83 19.24 -9.20
CA GLU A 136 -33.69 20.34 -8.80
C GLU A 136 -33.41 20.69 -7.32
N ASN A 137 -32.86 21.86 -7.08
CA ASN A 137 -32.44 22.31 -5.74
C ASN A 137 -31.50 21.28 -5.06
N THR A 138 -32.01 20.54 -4.07
CA THR A 138 -31.26 19.53 -3.28
C THR A 138 -31.62 18.10 -3.71
N GLU A 139 -32.45 17.93 -4.72
CA GLU A 139 -32.95 16.64 -5.19
C GLU A 139 -32.24 16.22 -6.48
N ILE A 140 -31.79 15.00 -6.52
CA ILE A 140 -31.10 14.40 -7.65
C ILE A 140 -31.98 13.28 -8.15
N HIS A 141 -32.67 13.54 -9.23
CA HIS A 141 -33.60 12.59 -9.87
C HIS A 141 -32.81 11.65 -10.76
N CYS A 142 -32.98 10.36 -10.51
CA CYS A 142 -32.22 9.31 -11.19
C CYS A 142 -33.14 8.24 -11.75
N LYS A 143 -32.68 7.60 -12.81
CA LYS A 143 -33.28 6.39 -13.37
C LYS A 143 -32.46 5.19 -12.95
N CYS A 144 -33.09 4.15 -12.46
CA CYS A 144 -32.40 2.90 -12.08
C CYS A 144 -31.98 2.12 -13.34
N LEU A 145 -30.68 1.91 -13.51
CA LEU A 145 -30.10 1.13 -14.60
C LEU A 145 -29.99 -0.36 -14.24
N ALA A 146 -29.65 -0.66 -12.97
CA ALA A 146 -29.60 -2.00 -12.43
C ALA A 146 -30.26 -2.01 -11.04
N GLY A 147 -31.34 -2.75 -10.91
CA GLY A 147 -32.16 -2.80 -9.69
C GLY A 147 -31.57 -3.71 -8.62
N GLY A 148 -32.13 -3.62 -7.41
CA GLY A 148 -31.77 -4.43 -6.26
C GLY A 148 -32.28 -3.87 -4.94
N THR A 149 -31.88 -4.50 -3.84
CA THR A 149 -32.26 -4.07 -2.50
C THR A 149 -31.36 -2.93 -2.00
N LEU A 150 -31.96 -1.81 -1.64
CA LEU A 150 -31.34 -0.73 -0.88
C LEU A 150 -31.69 -0.90 0.60
N SER A 151 -30.70 -0.93 1.47
CA SER A 151 -30.87 -0.94 2.93
C SER A 151 -30.12 0.23 3.57
N ASP A 152 -30.36 0.46 4.84
CA ASP A 152 -29.81 1.57 5.59
C ASP A 152 -28.31 1.74 5.42
N ARG A 153 -27.88 2.97 5.24
CA ARG A 153 -26.48 3.43 5.27
C ARG A 153 -25.55 2.70 4.30
N LYS A 154 -26.09 2.19 3.18
CA LYS A 154 -25.25 1.58 2.14
C LYS A 154 -24.32 2.61 1.52
N SER A 155 -23.13 2.14 1.13
CA SER A 155 -22.12 2.94 0.43
C SER A 155 -22.63 3.44 -0.91
N MET A 156 -22.20 4.63 -1.28
CA MET A 156 -22.40 5.22 -2.61
C MET A 156 -21.05 5.49 -3.25
N SER A 157 -20.99 5.35 -4.57
CA SER A 157 -19.84 5.76 -5.37
C SER A 157 -20.33 6.54 -6.60
N PHE A 158 -19.45 7.35 -7.14
CA PHE A 158 -19.73 8.24 -8.26
C PHE A 158 -18.65 8.05 -9.34
N PRO A 159 -18.75 7.00 -10.15
CA PRO A 159 -17.74 6.66 -11.14
C PRO A 159 -17.35 7.87 -12.01
N ASN A 160 -16.04 8.06 -12.21
CA ASN A 160 -15.45 9.16 -12.97
C ASN A 160 -15.73 10.58 -12.41
N LYS A 161 -15.97 10.71 -11.09
CA LYS A 161 -16.19 12.01 -10.45
C LYS A 161 -15.21 12.26 -9.30
N VAL A 162 -14.69 13.48 -9.25
CA VAL A 162 -14.00 14.03 -8.07
C VAL A 162 -14.99 14.92 -7.34
N MET A 163 -15.19 14.64 -6.06
CA MET A 163 -16.13 15.39 -5.22
C MET A 163 -15.44 16.62 -4.65
N SER A 164 -16.19 17.74 -4.53
CA SER A 164 -15.63 19.03 -4.08
C SER A 164 -15.50 19.17 -2.56
N GLY A 165 -15.90 18.16 -1.79
CA GLY A 165 -15.79 18.16 -0.33
C GLY A 165 -14.36 18.09 0.18
N PRO A 166 -14.12 18.40 1.46
CA PRO A 166 -12.81 18.24 2.06
C PRO A 166 -12.41 16.76 2.04
N TYR A 167 -11.19 16.48 1.58
CA TYR A 167 -10.69 15.11 1.47
C TYR A 167 -10.53 14.44 2.85
N ILE A 168 -9.99 15.16 3.83
CA ILE A 168 -9.80 14.63 5.19
C ILE A 168 -11.09 14.85 6.02
N SER A 169 -11.76 13.76 6.36
CA SER A 169 -12.89 13.77 7.27
C SER A 169 -12.45 14.09 8.71
N GLN A 170 -13.39 14.48 9.58
CA GLN A 170 -13.10 14.66 11.01
C GLN A 170 -12.61 13.35 11.66
N GLN A 171 -13.16 12.20 11.23
CA GLN A 171 -12.73 10.89 11.69
C GLN A 171 -11.30 10.60 11.25
N ASP A 172 -10.99 10.75 9.95
CA ASP A 172 -9.63 10.51 9.44
C ASP A 172 -8.61 11.43 10.11
N ARG A 173 -8.99 12.69 10.36
CA ARG A 173 -8.14 13.61 11.13
C ARG A 173 -7.84 13.06 12.53
N SER A 174 -8.86 12.58 13.23
CA SER A 174 -8.70 12.00 14.56
C SER A 174 -7.83 10.73 14.51
N ASP A 175 -8.05 9.88 13.51
CA ASP A 175 -7.32 8.62 13.32
C ASP A 175 -5.84 8.87 12.98
N ILE A 176 -5.54 9.84 12.11
CA ILE A 176 -4.17 10.22 11.77
C ILE A 176 -3.44 10.79 13.00
N LEU A 177 -4.07 11.67 13.78
CA LEU A 177 -3.50 12.20 15.02
C LEU A 177 -3.23 11.09 16.04
N PHE A 178 -4.14 10.13 16.16
CA PHE A 178 -3.93 8.93 16.96
C PHE A 178 -2.72 8.13 16.45
N GLY A 179 -2.60 7.92 15.14
CA GLY A 179 -1.47 7.25 14.52
C GLY A 179 -0.13 7.92 14.80
N ILE A 180 -0.08 9.25 14.76
CA ILE A 180 1.11 10.05 15.13
C ILE A 180 1.50 9.77 16.57
N ALA A 181 0.54 9.88 17.50
CA ALA A 181 0.78 9.66 18.93
C ALA A 181 1.29 8.24 19.24
N HIS A 182 0.86 7.24 18.47
CA HIS A 182 1.27 5.85 18.64
C HIS A 182 2.46 5.44 17.77
N GLY A 183 3.04 6.37 16.99
CA GLY A 183 4.28 6.15 16.24
C GLY A 183 4.14 5.12 15.12
N VAL A 184 3.07 5.19 14.33
CA VAL A 184 2.93 4.39 13.11
C VAL A 184 3.99 4.76 12.08
N ASP A 185 4.34 3.84 11.20
CA ASP A 185 5.39 4.02 10.19
C ASP A 185 4.81 4.53 8.85
N TYR A 186 3.54 4.22 8.57
CA TYR A 186 2.82 4.56 7.34
C TYR A 186 1.39 4.99 7.60
N VAL A 187 0.90 5.90 6.76
CA VAL A 187 -0.53 6.18 6.56
C VAL A 187 -0.91 5.77 5.14
N ALA A 188 -1.79 4.78 5.00
CA ALA A 188 -2.43 4.43 3.74
C ALA A 188 -3.70 5.27 3.59
N ALA A 189 -3.69 6.17 2.63
CA ALA A 189 -4.72 7.19 2.40
C ALA A 189 -5.77 6.68 1.41
N SER A 190 -7.00 6.45 1.85
CA SER A 190 -8.08 5.90 1.04
C SER A 190 -8.66 6.91 0.06
N PHE A 191 -9.08 6.42 -1.12
CA PHE A 191 -9.76 7.18 -2.18
C PHE A 191 -9.01 8.41 -2.70
N VAL A 192 -7.66 8.36 -2.73
CA VAL A 192 -6.85 9.44 -3.30
C VAL A 192 -7.18 9.62 -4.78
N SER A 193 -7.59 10.83 -5.15
CA SER A 193 -7.98 11.21 -6.51
C SER A 193 -7.01 12.20 -7.14
N THR A 194 -6.35 13.02 -6.30
CA THR A 194 -5.47 14.10 -6.74
C THR A 194 -4.20 14.20 -5.89
N LYS A 195 -3.21 14.91 -6.43
CA LYS A 195 -2.01 15.31 -5.68
C LYS A 195 -2.35 16.09 -4.41
N GLN A 196 -3.39 16.94 -4.46
CA GLN A 196 -3.77 17.79 -3.34
C GLN A 196 -4.24 16.96 -2.14
N ASP A 197 -4.93 15.86 -2.37
CA ASP A 197 -5.38 14.95 -1.30
C ASP A 197 -4.19 14.44 -0.46
N VAL A 198 -3.10 14.09 -1.13
CA VAL A 198 -1.87 13.65 -0.46
C VAL A 198 -1.19 14.82 0.27
N LEU A 199 -1.18 16.00 -0.32
CA LEU A 199 -0.60 17.21 0.30
C LEU A 199 -1.38 17.63 1.55
N ASP A 200 -2.68 17.46 1.57
CA ASP A 200 -3.52 17.76 2.74
C ASP A 200 -3.15 16.82 3.92
N ILE A 201 -2.96 15.51 3.66
CA ILE A 201 -2.46 14.58 4.68
C ILE A 201 -1.04 14.95 5.11
N ARG A 202 -0.13 15.26 4.17
CA ARG A 202 1.23 15.65 4.48
C ARG A 202 1.26 16.85 5.42
N LYS A 203 0.46 17.87 5.11
CA LYS A 203 0.30 19.05 5.95
C LYS A 203 -0.17 18.69 7.37
N LEU A 204 -1.20 17.85 7.47
CA LEU A 204 -1.69 17.40 8.77
C LEU A 204 -0.61 16.66 9.58
N LEU A 205 0.16 15.79 8.94
CA LEU A 205 1.26 15.07 9.58
C LEU A 205 2.36 16.03 10.02
N ASP A 206 2.79 16.95 9.16
CA ASP A 206 3.90 17.87 9.44
C ASP A 206 3.56 18.85 10.58
N GLU A 207 2.33 19.36 10.62
CA GLU A 207 1.85 20.27 11.67
C GLU A 207 1.71 19.60 13.04
N ASN A 208 1.67 18.25 13.10
CA ASN A 208 1.42 17.50 14.34
C ASN A 208 2.58 16.55 14.72
N GLY A 209 3.79 16.75 14.17
CA GLY A 209 4.98 15.98 14.54
C GLY A 209 5.08 14.59 13.87
N GLY A 210 4.33 14.34 12.80
CA GLY A 210 4.35 13.10 12.00
C GLY A 210 5.11 13.23 10.68
N SER A 211 6.04 14.19 10.53
CA SER A 211 6.79 14.43 9.28
C SER A 211 7.59 13.21 8.80
N ASP A 212 7.93 12.32 9.69
CA ASP A 212 8.65 11.08 9.45
C ASP A 212 7.72 9.89 9.05
N ILE A 213 6.39 10.06 9.11
CA ILE A 213 5.41 9.06 8.65
C ILE A 213 5.29 9.15 7.13
N GLU A 214 5.41 8.01 6.44
CA GLU A 214 5.33 7.95 4.99
C GLU A 214 3.89 7.70 4.52
N ILE A 215 3.47 8.38 3.45
CA ILE A 215 2.12 8.27 2.90
C ILE A 215 2.13 7.27 1.76
N VAL A 216 1.18 6.33 1.78
CA VAL A 216 0.84 5.41 0.69
C VAL A 216 -0.54 5.82 0.16
N ALA A 217 -0.59 6.29 -1.08
CA ALA A 217 -1.86 6.67 -1.71
C ALA A 217 -2.61 5.43 -2.21
N LYS A 218 -3.84 5.23 -1.78
CA LYS A 218 -4.68 4.14 -2.27
C LYS A 218 -5.38 4.58 -3.55
N ILE A 219 -5.12 3.86 -4.64
CA ILE A 219 -5.72 4.11 -5.95
C ILE A 219 -6.95 3.21 -6.07
N GLU A 220 -8.11 3.82 -5.90
CA GLU A 220 -9.40 3.15 -5.74
C GLU A 220 -10.46 3.68 -6.72
N ASN A 221 -10.11 4.68 -7.55
CA ASN A 221 -11.02 5.31 -8.50
C ASN A 221 -10.30 5.73 -9.80
N ARG A 222 -11.07 6.09 -10.83
CA ARG A 222 -10.56 6.51 -12.15
C ARG A 222 -9.64 7.72 -12.05
N SER A 223 -10.02 8.72 -11.28
CA SER A 223 -9.21 9.94 -11.13
C SER A 223 -7.84 9.67 -10.54
N GLY A 224 -7.76 8.77 -9.53
CA GLY A 224 -6.49 8.32 -8.96
C GLY A 224 -5.62 7.59 -9.98
N VAL A 225 -6.21 6.78 -10.86
CA VAL A 225 -5.49 6.12 -11.97
C VAL A 225 -4.95 7.13 -12.96
N ASP A 226 -5.75 8.12 -13.35
CA ASP A 226 -5.37 9.11 -14.36
C ASP A 226 -4.32 10.10 -13.82
N ASN A 227 -4.38 10.45 -12.54
CA ASN A 227 -3.48 11.40 -11.87
C ASN A 227 -2.30 10.73 -11.14
N VAL A 228 -2.08 9.43 -11.33
CA VAL A 228 -1.12 8.64 -10.52
C VAL A 228 0.31 9.20 -10.55
N GLU A 229 0.75 9.77 -11.66
CA GLU A 229 2.10 10.34 -11.79
C GLU A 229 2.29 11.55 -10.86
N GLU A 230 1.32 12.46 -10.85
CA GLU A 230 1.32 13.61 -9.93
C GLU A 230 1.18 13.17 -8.47
N ILE A 231 0.31 12.19 -8.18
CA ILE A 231 0.16 11.59 -6.85
C ILE A 231 1.49 10.99 -6.38
N CYS A 232 2.16 10.22 -7.24
CA CYS A 232 3.46 9.62 -6.95
C CYS A 232 4.54 10.68 -6.67
N SER A 233 4.45 11.88 -7.23
CA SER A 233 5.44 12.92 -6.98
C SER A 233 5.53 13.35 -5.51
N VAL A 234 4.45 13.17 -4.72
CA VAL A 234 4.29 13.65 -3.34
C VAL A 234 4.05 12.55 -2.29
N CYS A 235 4.01 11.26 -2.68
CA CYS A 235 3.86 10.14 -1.76
C CYS A 235 5.05 9.16 -1.81
N GLY A 236 5.15 8.25 -0.84
CA GLY A 236 6.19 7.22 -0.76
C GLY A 236 5.88 5.97 -1.57
N GLY A 237 4.63 5.77 -1.95
CA GLY A 237 4.14 4.63 -2.73
C GLY A 237 2.65 4.67 -2.94
N ILE A 238 2.14 3.70 -3.68
CA ILE A 238 0.70 3.51 -3.89
C ILE A 238 0.24 2.12 -3.46
N MET A 239 -1.06 2.01 -3.18
CA MET A 239 -1.75 0.74 -3.01
C MET A 239 -2.82 0.63 -4.10
N ILE A 240 -2.75 -0.42 -4.91
CA ILE A 240 -3.77 -0.78 -5.89
C ILE A 240 -4.80 -1.62 -5.16
N ALA A 241 -5.87 -0.99 -4.68
CA ALA A 241 -6.96 -1.64 -3.94
C ALA A 241 -8.00 -2.16 -4.93
N ARG A 242 -7.79 -3.37 -5.43
CA ARG A 242 -8.51 -3.94 -6.59
C ARG A 242 -10.01 -4.10 -6.34
N GLY A 243 -10.41 -4.39 -5.10
CA GLY A 243 -11.82 -4.51 -4.74
C GLY A 243 -12.59 -3.21 -4.98
N ASP A 244 -12.11 -2.11 -4.38
CA ASP A 244 -12.74 -0.79 -4.53
C ASP A 244 -12.60 -0.27 -5.96
N LEU A 245 -11.42 -0.46 -6.57
CA LEU A 245 -11.16 -0.06 -7.95
C LEU A 245 -12.07 -0.78 -8.95
N GLY A 246 -12.42 -2.06 -8.70
CA GLY A 246 -13.33 -2.84 -9.53
C GLY A 246 -14.80 -2.44 -9.41
N VAL A 247 -15.17 -1.65 -8.37
CA VAL A 247 -16.48 -1.00 -8.26
C VAL A 247 -16.56 0.26 -9.11
N GLU A 248 -15.45 1.00 -9.19
CA GLU A 248 -15.35 2.29 -9.90
C GLU A 248 -15.02 2.15 -11.39
N LEU A 249 -14.35 1.06 -11.77
CA LEU A 249 -13.92 0.76 -13.13
C LEU A 249 -14.56 -0.53 -13.63
N PRO A 250 -14.78 -0.68 -14.95
CA PRO A 250 -15.10 -1.99 -15.51
C PRO A 250 -14.09 -3.04 -15.05
N SER A 251 -14.56 -4.14 -14.45
CA SER A 251 -13.69 -5.17 -13.86
C SER A 251 -12.64 -5.73 -14.84
N VAL A 252 -12.96 -5.74 -16.15
CA VAL A 252 -12.05 -6.18 -17.21
C VAL A 252 -10.84 -5.25 -17.41
N GLU A 253 -10.92 -3.99 -16.95
CA GLU A 253 -9.81 -3.03 -17.05
C GLU A 253 -8.79 -3.20 -15.89
N VAL A 254 -9.24 -3.69 -14.73
CA VAL A 254 -8.44 -3.74 -13.50
C VAL A 254 -7.08 -4.43 -13.69
N PRO A 255 -6.97 -5.58 -14.37
CA PRO A 255 -5.65 -6.22 -14.57
C PRO A 255 -4.68 -5.37 -15.40
N SER A 256 -5.19 -4.68 -16.43
CA SER A 256 -4.37 -3.80 -17.29
C SER A 256 -3.92 -2.55 -16.53
N VAL A 257 -4.80 -1.98 -15.72
CA VAL A 257 -4.51 -0.85 -14.83
C VAL A 257 -3.46 -1.25 -13.79
N GLN A 258 -3.59 -2.41 -13.14
CA GLN A 258 -2.60 -2.93 -12.20
C GLN A 258 -1.20 -2.99 -12.83
N LYS A 259 -1.07 -3.57 -14.02
CA LYS A 259 0.21 -3.68 -14.74
C LYS A 259 0.81 -2.31 -15.06
N LYS A 260 -0.03 -1.39 -15.57
CA LYS A 260 0.38 0.00 -15.88
C LYS A 260 0.89 0.70 -14.63
N LEU A 261 0.11 0.70 -13.54
CA LEU A 261 0.45 1.36 -12.29
C LEU A 261 1.71 0.77 -11.66
N THR A 262 1.84 -0.56 -11.63
CA THR A 262 3.02 -1.24 -11.08
C THR A 262 4.29 -0.85 -11.84
N ARG A 263 4.25 -0.86 -13.17
CA ARG A 263 5.39 -0.44 -14.00
C ARG A 263 5.76 1.02 -13.76
N MET A 264 4.77 1.91 -13.77
CA MET A 264 4.98 3.36 -13.59
C MET A 264 5.60 3.66 -12.23
N CYS A 265 5.03 3.15 -11.15
CA CYS A 265 5.55 3.38 -9.79
C CYS A 265 6.97 2.86 -9.64
N ARG A 266 7.27 1.68 -10.19
CA ARG A 266 8.62 1.15 -10.20
C ARG A 266 9.60 2.11 -10.88
N MET A 267 9.26 2.63 -12.07
CA MET A 267 10.12 3.57 -12.80
C MET A 267 10.31 4.89 -12.05
N LEU A 268 9.29 5.35 -11.33
CA LEU A 268 9.36 6.53 -10.46
C LEU A 268 10.10 6.29 -9.14
N GLY A 269 10.56 5.06 -8.87
CA GLY A 269 11.22 4.71 -7.62
C GLY A 269 10.27 4.66 -6.42
N LYS A 270 9.00 4.43 -6.66
CA LYS A 270 7.95 4.35 -5.63
C LYS A 270 7.60 2.90 -5.30
N ARG A 271 7.18 2.66 -4.06
CA ARG A 271 6.65 1.34 -3.69
C ARG A 271 5.25 1.15 -4.27
N VAL A 272 4.92 -0.08 -4.64
CA VAL A 272 3.59 -0.44 -5.08
C VAL A 272 3.11 -1.67 -4.31
N ILE A 273 1.89 -1.59 -3.82
CA ILE A 273 1.22 -2.66 -3.09
C ILE A 273 0.07 -3.16 -3.95
N THR A 274 0.05 -4.46 -4.24
CA THR A 274 -1.11 -5.13 -4.84
C THR A 274 -1.97 -5.68 -3.71
N ALA A 275 -3.22 -5.22 -3.62
CA ALA A 275 -4.08 -5.44 -2.47
C ALA A 275 -5.46 -5.95 -2.86
N THR A 276 -6.10 -6.64 -1.91
CA THR A 276 -7.45 -7.22 -1.96
C THR A 276 -7.60 -8.41 -2.91
N GLU A 277 -8.44 -9.36 -2.54
CA GLU A 277 -8.78 -10.54 -3.34
C GLU A 277 -7.56 -11.35 -3.79
N MET A 278 -6.52 -11.46 -2.93
CA MET A 278 -5.29 -12.17 -3.28
C MET A 278 -5.41 -13.68 -3.01
N LEU A 279 -5.79 -14.05 -1.78
CA LEU A 279 -6.01 -15.43 -1.34
C LEU A 279 -7.37 -15.54 -0.61
N GLU A 280 -8.40 -14.88 -1.12
CA GLU A 280 -9.71 -14.69 -0.49
C GLU A 280 -10.35 -16.00 -0.02
N SER A 281 -10.19 -17.09 -0.79
CA SER A 281 -10.71 -18.41 -0.43
C SER A 281 -10.09 -18.93 0.89
N MET A 282 -8.90 -18.46 1.26
CA MET A 282 -8.22 -18.85 2.49
C MET A 282 -8.82 -18.21 3.76
N ILE A 283 -9.80 -17.32 3.63
CA ILE A 283 -10.64 -16.93 4.78
C ILE A 283 -11.32 -18.17 5.37
N GLN A 284 -11.76 -19.12 4.54
CA GLN A 284 -12.49 -20.33 4.95
C GLN A 284 -11.73 -21.63 4.70
N ASN A 285 -10.78 -21.65 3.77
CA ASN A 285 -10.08 -22.86 3.34
C ASN A 285 -8.58 -22.83 3.72
N PRO A 286 -7.96 -23.96 4.08
CA PRO A 286 -6.56 -24.00 4.48
C PRO A 286 -5.58 -23.89 3.30
N ARG A 287 -6.07 -23.87 2.06
CA ARG A 287 -5.27 -23.77 0.82
C ARG A 287 -5.96 -22.84 -0.17
N PRO A 288 -5.20 -22.06 -0.93
CA PRO A 288 -5.75 -21.21 -1.97
C PRO A 288 -6.18 -22.00 -3.19
N THR A 289 -7.02 -21.40 -4.02
CA THR A 289 -7.35 -21.91 -5.35
C THR A 289 -6.17 -21.73 -6.31
N ARG A 290 -6.18 -22.46 -7.43
CA ARG A 290 -5.17 -22.29 -8.49
C ARG A 290 -5.23 -20.92 -9.15
N ALA A 291 -6.41 -20.33 -9.24
CA ALA A 291 -6.59 -18.97 -9.77
C ALA A 291 -5.90 -17.94 -8.88
N GLU A 292 -6.07 -18.03 -7.56
CA GLU A 292 -5.43 -17.15 -6.59
C GLU A 292 -3.90 -17.31 -6.58
N ILE A 293 -3.39 -18.54 -6.68
CA ILE A 293 -1.95 -18.79 -6.84
C ILE A 293 -1.42 -18.07 -8.10
N THR A 294 -2.16 -18.16 -9.20
CA THR A 294 -1.79 -17.49 -10.45
C THR A 294 -1.85 -15.97 -10.32
N ASP A 295 -2.81 -15.43 -9.59
CA ASP A 295 -2.96 -13.99 -9.37
C ASP A 295 -1.79 -13.42 -8.55
N VAL A 296 -1.44 -14.06 -7.43
CA VAL A 296 -0.25 -13.70 -6.64
C VAL A 296 1.01 -13.77 -7.48
N ALA A 297 1.21 -14.85 -8.24
CA ALA A 297 2.36 -15.01 -9.13
C ALA A 297 2.41 -13.89 -10.18
N ASN A 298 1.28 -13.54 -10.80
CA ASN A 298 1.21 -12.43 -11.76
C ASN A 298 1.60 -11.10 -11.12
N ALA A 299 1.13 -10.78 -9.91
CA ALA A 299 1.54 -9.56 -9.21
C ALA A 299 3.07 -9.51 -8.99
N VAL A 300 3.70 -10.65 -8.66
CA VAL A 300 5.16 -10.76 -8.53
C VAL A 300 5.86 -10.58 -9.88
N TYR A 301 5.39 -11.22 -10.96
CA TYR A 301 5.92 -11.03 -12.32
C TYR A 301 5.78 -9.59 -12.81
N ASP A 302 4.69 -8.90 -12.47
CA ASP A 302 4.47 -7.47 -12.78
C ASP A 302 5.50 -6.58 -12.07
N GLY A 303 6.12 -7.08 -11.00
CA GLY A 303 7.15 -6.39 -10.22
C GLY A 303 6.58 -5.57 -9.07
N THR A 304 5.45 -5.98 -8.48
CA THR A 304 4.93 -5.37 -7.25
C THR A 304 5.98 -5.32 -6.14
N SER A 305 5.94 -4.32 -5.27
CA SER A 305 6.84 -4.27 -4.11
C SER A 305 6.31 -5.13 -2.97
N CYS A 306 4.98 -5.10 -2.79
CA CYS A 306 4.29 -5.83 -1.74
C CYS A 306 3.01 -6.46 -2.27
N VAL A 307 2.63 -7.57 -1.64
CA VAL A 307 1.29 -8.17 -1.72
C VAL A 307 0.62 -8.08 -0.36
N MET A 308 -0.71 -7.93 -0.33
CA MET A 308 -1.43 -7.69 0.92
C MET A 308 -2.53 -8.73 1.16
N LEU A 309 -2.58 -9.25 2.39
CA LEU A 309 -3.68 -10.04 2.92
C LEU A 309 -4.63 -9.14 3.72
N SER A 310 -5.91 -9.26 3.45
CA SER A 310 -6.99 -8.49 4.08
C SER A 310 -7.79 -9.37 5.05
N GLY A 311 -8.93 -9.90 4.61
CA GLY A 311 -9.79 -10.80 5.39
C GLY A 311 -9.08 -12.09 5.79
N GLU A 312 -8.19 -12.60 4.94
CA GLU A 312 -7.44 -13.84 5.14
C GLU A 312 -6.65 -13.85 6.45
N SER A 313 -6.03 -12.71 6.78
CA SER A 313 -5.23 -12.55 8.00
C SER A 313 -5.99 -11.87 9.14
N ALA A 314 -7.03 -11.08 8.85
CA ALA A 314 -7.77 -10.31 9.86
C ALA A 314 -8.87 -11.12 10.54
N ALA A 315 -9.63 -11.91 9.78
CA ALA A 315 -10.83 -12.62 10.24
C ALA A 315 -10.89 -14.08 9.75
N GLY A 316 -9.97 -14.50 8.91
CA GLY A 316 -9.92 -15.84 8.35
C GLY A 316 -9.60 -16.92 9.40
N LYS A 317 -9.94 -18.17 9.09
CA LYS A 317 -9.65 -19.32 9.95
C LYS A 317 -8.18 -19.74 9.90
N TYR A 318 -7.43 -19.30 8.90
CA TYR A 318 -6.08 -19.78 8.59
C TYR A 318 -5.07 -18.64 8.37
N PRO A 319 -4.93 -17.67 9.32
CA PRO A 319 -4.11 -16.47 9.11
C PRO A 319 -2.63 -16.79 8.88
N VAL A 320 -2.07 -17.74 9.62
CA VAL A 320 -0.65 -18.14 9.49
C VAL A 320 -0.39 -18.87 8.17
N GLU A 321 -1.28 -19.78 7.80
CA GLU A 321 -1.22 -20.54 6.56
C GLU A 321 -1.35 -19.63 5.33
N ALA A 322 -2.18 -18.58 5.42
CA ALA A 322 -2.30 -17.59 4.35
C ALA A 322 -0.98 -16.82 4.14
N VAL A 323 -0.29 -16.44 5.21
CA VAL A 323 1.04 -15.81 5.10
C VAL A 323 2.06 -16.77 4.52
N LYS A 324 2.08 -18.04 4.97
CA LYS A 324 2.97 -19.08 4.42
C LYS A 324 2.72 -19.31 2.93
N ALA A 325 1.47 -19.51 2.53
CA ALA A 325 1.12 -19.69 1.12
C ALA A 325 1.54 -18.49 0.27
N MET A 326 1.27 -17.27 0.72
CA MET A 326 1.71 -16.04 0.05
C MET A 326 3.23 -15.98 -0.10
N ALA A 327 3.97 -16.34 0.95
CA ALA A 327 5.44 -16.36 0.94
C ALA A 327 5.98 -17.41 -0.03
N GLU A 328 5.45 -18.62 0.00
CA GLU A 328 5.87 -19.74 -0.88
C GLU A 328 5.62 -19.39 -2.36
N ILE A 329 4.44 -18.85 -2.70
CA ILE A 329 4.12 -18.45 -4.08
C ILE A 329 5.09 -17.35 -4.54
N ALA A 330 5.33 -16.34 -3.70
CA ALA A 330 6.24 -15.25 -4.04
C ALA A 330 7.67 -15.75 -4.26
N GLU A 331 8.22 -16.55 -3.34
CA GLU A 331 9.58 -17.10 -3.45
C GLU A 331 9.76 -17.98 -4.68
N TYR A 332 8.81 -18.88 -4.94
CA TYR A 332 8.86 -19.74 -6.10
C TYR A 332 8.81 -18.94 -7.41
N THR A 333 7.92 -17.94 -7.49
CA THR A 333 7.80 -17.07 -8.66
C THR A 333 9.06 -16.25 -8.90
N GLU A 334 9.66 -15.72 -7.84
CA GLU A 334 10.92 -14.94 -7.92
C GLU A 334 12.09 -15.75 -8.47
N GLN A 335 12.18 -17.05 -8.13
CA GLN A 335 13.22 -17.95 -8.67
C GLN A 335 13.08 -18.16 -10.17
N HIS A 336 11.85 -18.04 -10.71
CA HIS A 336 11.55 -18.21 -12.13
C HIS A 336 11.41 -16.88 -12.89
N THR A 337 11.57 -15.75 -12.19
CA THR A 337 11.58 -14.42 -12.79
C THR A 337 12.98 -14.09 -13.29
N GLY A 338 13.14 -13.86 -14.59
CA GLY A 338 14.42 -13.53 -15.20
C GLY A 338 14.86 -12.09 -14.90
N TYR A 339 15.09 -11.73 -13.64
CA TYR A 339 15.42 -10.36 -13.21
C TYR A 339 16.60 -9.76 -13.94
N LYS A 340 17.67 -10.53 -14.25
CA LYS A 340 18.79 -10.05 -15.04
C LYS A 340 18.35 -9.59 -16.44
N SER A 341 17.53 -10.40 -17.12
CA SER A 341 17.00 -10.06 -18.43
C SER A 341 16.06 -8.86 -18.39
N LEU A 342 15.23 -8.77 -17.34
CA LEU A 342 14.33 -7.64 -17.12
C LEU A 342 15.11 -6.34 -16.88
N PHE A 343 16.17 -6.39 -16.06
CA PHE A 343 17.04 -5.25 -15.82
C PHE A 343 17.67 -4.75 -17.13
N LEU A 344 18.29 -5.64 -17.91
CA LEU A 344 18.99 -5.30 -19.16
C LEU A 344 18.04 -4.77 -20.26
N LYS A 345 16.77 -5.18 -20.25
CA LYS A 345 15.75 -4.72 -21.22
C LYS A 345 15.03 -3.43 -20.78
N THR A 346 15.21 -3.00 -19.54
CA THR A 346 14.54 -1.81 -19.03
C THR A 346 15.31 -0.57 -19.46
N GLU A 347 14.71 0.23 -20.34
CA GLU A 347 15.24 1.55 -20.66
C GLU A 347 15.19 2.43 -19.41
N TYR A 348 16.31 3.09 -19.14
CA TYR A 348 16.47 3.93 -17.97
C TYR A 348 17.10 5.27 -18.33
N ASN A 349 16.43 6.36 -17.95
CA ASN A 349 16.93 7.72 -18.07
C ASN A 349 17.09 8.30 -16.66
N GLY A 350 18.33 8.44 -16.19
CA GLY A 350 18.63 9.02 -14.88
C GLY A 350 18.22 10.50 -14.83
N GLN A 351 17.47 10.85 -13.77
CA GLN A 351 16.99 12.22 -13.56
C GLN A 351 17.97 13.07 -12.72
N ASN A 352 18.81 12.41 -11.94
CA ASN A 352 19.78 13.05 -11.05
C ASN A 352 20.93 12.07 -10.69
N ASN A 353 21.96 12.59 -10.00
CA ASN A 353 23.15 11.82 -9.66
C ASN A 353 22.83 10.56 -8.84
N LEU A 354 21.90 10.63 -7.88
CA LEU A 354 21.54 9.50 -7.05
C LEU A 354 20.81 8.41 -7.83
N ASP A 355 20.01 8.80 -8.81
CA ASP A 355 19.38 7.89 -9.75
C ASP A 355 20.42 7.14 -10.58
N CYS A 356 21.37 7.87 -11.19
CA CYS A 356 22.44 7.30 -12.00
C CYS A 356 23.31 6.33 -11.15
N LEU A 357 23.67 6.72 -9.95
CA LEU A 357 24.44 5.89 -9.03
C LEU A 357 23.66 4.61 -8.65
N SER A 358 22.36 4.73 -8.36
CA SER A 358 21.51 3.58 -8.03
C SER A 358 21.38 2.57 -9.18
N HIS A 359 21.37 3.04 -10.42
CA HIS A 359 21.43 2.18 -11.60
C HIS A 359 22.80 1.54 -11.77
N ALA A 360 23.87 2.35 -11.67
CA ALA A 360 25.23 1.90 -11.84
C ALA A 360 25.62 0.78 -10.85
N VAL A 361 25.23 0.92 -9.56
CA VAL A 361 25.50 -0.12 -8.57
C VAL A 361 24.80 -1.44 -8.90
N CYS A 362 23.58 -1.40 -9.46
CA CYS A 362 22.87 -2.61 -9.89
C CYS A 362 23.55 -3.26 -11.10
N SER A 363 23.96 -2.46 -12.11
CA SER A 363 24.68 -2.95 -13.28
C SER A 363 26.01 -3.60 -12.88
N MET A 364 26.83 -2.89 -12.12
CA MET A 364 28.11 -3.41 -11.62
C MET A 364 27.94 -4.70 -10.82
N ALA A 365 26.92 -4.77 -9.95
CA ALA A 365 26.64 -5.97 -9.16
C ALA A 365 26.32 -7.19 -10.03
N ILE A 366 25.60 -6.99 -11.13
CA ILE A 366 25.28 -8.03 -12.11
C ILE A 366 26.55 -8.47 -12.86
N ASP A 367 27.39 -7.51 -13.28
CA ASP A 367 28.56 -7.75 -14.11
C ASP A 367 29.66 -8.52 -13.35
N VAL A 368 29.86 -8.22 -12.04
CA VAL A 368 30.83 -8.91 -11.18
C VAL A 368 30.24 -10.13 -10.46
N ASN A 369 29.01 -10.56 -10.78
CA ASN A 369 28.29 -11.63 -10.08
C ASN A 369 28.26 -11.46 -8.56
N ALA A 370 28.05 -10.24 -8.09
CA ALA A 370 27.98 -9.95 -6.67
C ALA A 370 26.84 -10.71 -5.98
N LYS A 371 27.06 -11.08 -4.73
CA LYS A 371 26.06 -11.73 -3.88
C LYS A 371 25.16 -10.72 -3.18
N ALA A 372 25.67 -9.53 -2.91
CA ALA A 372 24.93 -8.47 -2.24
C ALA A 372 25.28 -7.08 -2.77
N ILE A 373 24.30 -6.18 -2.66
CA ILE A 373 24.50 -4.73 -2.67
C ILE A 373 24.18 -4.24 -1.26
N VAL A 374 25.16 -3.71 -0.53
CA VAL A 374 24.93 -3.09 0.78
C VAL A 374 24.81 -1.59 0.61
N VAL A 375 23.67 -1.06 0.97
CA VAL A 375 23.36 0.36 0.87
C VAL A 375 23.37 0.99 2.26
N CYS A 376 24.36 1.81 2.55
CA CYS A 376 24.45 2.58 3.78
C CYS A 376 23.72 3.90 3.61
N SER A 377 22.56 4.05 4.25
CA SER A 377 21.69 5.22 4.03
C SER A 377 20.89 5.56 5.29
N VAL A 378 21.11 6.75 5.83
CA VAL A 378 20.35 7.24 6.99
C VAL A 378 18.86 7.37 6.69
N SER A 379 18.50 7.93 5.54
CA SER A 379 17.08 8.14 5.14
C SER A 379 16.42 6.93 4.44
N GLY A 380 17.19 5.91 4.09
CA GLY A 380 16.71 4.76 3.32
C GLY A 380 16.43 5.05 1.83
N LYS A 381 16.53 6.30 1.38
CA LYS A 381 16.16 6.70 0.00
C LYS A 381 16.99 5.96 -1.05
N THR A 382 18.29 5.83 -0.86
CA THR A 382 19.15 5.09 -1.80
C THR A 382 18.76 3.62 -1.91
N ALA A 383 18.47 2.96 -0.77
CA ALA A 383 18.04 1.56 -0.78
C ALA A 383 16.71 1.37 -1.53
N MET A 384 15.77 2.31 -1.38
CA MET A 384 14.52 2.32 -2.14
C MET A 384 14.76 2.53 -3.64
N LEU A 385 15.68 3.41 -4.03
CA LEU A 385 16.02 3.65 -5.44
C LEU A 385 16.75 2.46 -6.06
N VAL A 386 17.64 1.78 -5.36
CA VAL A 386 18.28 0.52 -5.80
C VAL A 386 17.21 -0.57 -5.98
N SER A 387 16.29 -0.69 -5.03
CA SER A 387 15.18 -1.65 -5.05
C SER A 387 14.30 -1.57 -6.32
N ARG A 388 14.09 -0.36 -6.88
CA ARG A 388 13.22 -0.17 -8.06
C ARG A 388 13.69 -0.91 -9.31
N PHE A 389 14.98 -1.19 -9.42
CA PHE A 389 15.55 -1.86 -10.58
C PHE A 389 15.29 -3.36 -10.60
N ARG A 390 14.79 -3.95 -9.50
CA ARG A 390 14.51 -5.39 -9.42
C ARG A 390 15.70 -6.25 -9.82
N THR A 391 16.89 -5.86 -9.28
CA THR A 391 18.14 -6.61 -9.52
C THR A 391 18.03 -8.05 -9.00
N PRO A 392 18.66 -9.04 -9.65
CA PRO A 392 18.75 -10.40 -9.12
C PRO A 392 19.53 -10.49 -7.80
N VAL A 393 20.44 -9.53 -7.56
CA VAL A 393 21.30 -9.46 -6.40
C VAL A 393 20.52 -9.06 -5.14
N ASP A 394 20.85 -9.62 -3.99
CA ASP A 394 20.21 -9.27 -2.73
C ASP A 394 20.65 -7.87 -2.26
N ILE A 395 19.73 -7.13 -1.68
CA ILE A 395 19.96 -5.74 -1.23
C ILE A 395 19.89 -5.71 0.30
N ILE A 396 20.96 -5.24 0.94
CA ILE A 396 20.99 -4.97 2.38
C ILE A 396 20.87 -3.44 2.55
N GLY A 397 19.84 -3.00 3.26
CA GLY A 397 19.66 -1.59 3.61
C GLY A 397 20.12 -1.31 5.04
N MET A 398 21.32 -0.77 5.21
CA MET A 398 21.89 -0.47 6.52
C MET A 398 21.55 0.97 6.92
N THR A 399 21.00 1.16 8.11
CA THR A 399 20.61 2.49 8.64
C THR A 399 20.81 2.55 10.15
N THR A 400 21.03 3.76 10.65
CA THR A 400 21.14 4.08 12.09
C THR A 400 19.81 4.50 12.71
N ASP A 401 18.78 4.73 11.87
CA ASP A 401 17.45 5.16 12.30
C ASP A 401 16.48 3.97 12.40
N ARG A 402 15.89 3.77 13.60
CA ARG A 402 14.97 2.66 13.86
C ARG A 402 13.67 2.77 13.05
N LYS A 403 13.20 3.97 12.72
CA LYS A 403 11.99 4.18 11.92
C LYS A 403 12.25 3.85 10.45
N ILE A 404 13.38 4.31 9.93
CA ILE A 404 13.84 3.97 8.58
C ILE A 404 14.08 2.46 8.45
N TRP A 405 14.68 1.83 9.46
CA TRP A 405 14.87 0.37 9.50
C TRP A 405 13.53 -0.38 9.31
N ARG A 406 12.48 0.02 10.03
CA ARG A 406 11.14 -0.56 9.84
C ARG A 406 10.55 -0.22 8.47
N ARG A 407 10.69 1.03 8.02
CA ARG A 407 10.16 1.47 6.73
C ARG A 407 10.82 0.76 5.54
N LEU A 408 12.07 0.38 5.63
CA LEU A 408 12.74 -0.41 4.60
C LEU A 408 12.16 -1.81 4.45
N SER A 409 11.46 -2.36 5.46
CA SER A 409 10.79 -3.66 5.36
C SER A 409 9.70 -3.73 4.29
N MET A 410 9.18 -2.59 3.80
CA MET A 410 8.24 -2.51 2.69
C MET A 410 8.93 -2.34 1.31
N SER A 411 10.25 -2.24 1.26
CA SER A 411 10.99 -2.09 0.00
C SER A 411 11.34 -3.45 -0.59
N TRP A 412 10.99 -3.66 -1.85
CA TRP A 412 11.26 -4.92 -2.55
C TRP A 412 12.73 -5.30 -2.52
N GLY A 413 13.03 -6.54 -2.19
CA GLY A 413 14.39 -7.09 -2.16
C GLY A 413 15.30 -6.54 -1.07
N VAL A 414 14.88 -5.54 -0.30
CA VAL A 414 15.70 -4.95 0.76
C VAL A 414 15.56 -5.76 2.05
N THR A 415 16.71 -6.15 2.62
CA THR A 415 16.80 -6.66 3.99
C THR A 415 17.35 -5.54 4.88
N PRO A 416 16.52 -4.97 5.75
CA PRO A 416 16.93 -3.88 6.63
C PRO A 416 17.86 -4.38 7.73
N VAL A 417 18.96 -3.66 7.96
CA VAL A 417 19.92 -3.91 9.05
C VAL A 417 20.11 -2.65 9.87
N MET A 418 19.97 -2.77 11.20
CA MET A 418 20.33 -1.70 12.13
C MET A 418 21.83 -1.62 12.28
N ALA A 419 22.34 -0.39 12.31
CA ALA A 419 23.74 -0.10 12.56
C ALA A 419 23.87 1.02 13.59
N ASP A 420 25.03 1.12 14.19
CA ASP A 420 25.42 2.27 15.00
C ASP A 420 25.96 3.40 14.12
N GLU A 421 26.16 4.58 14.68
CA GLU A 421 26.87 5.67 14.02
C GLU A 421 28.36 5.33 13.85
N PHE A 422 28.92 5.66 12.71
CA PHE A 422 30.31 5.38 12.39
C PHE A 422 31.13 6.66 12.32
N PRO A 423 32.41 6.62 12.79
CA PRO A 423 33.26 7.80 12.76
C PRO A 423 33.81 8.15 11.37
N THR A 424 33.97 7.15 10.50
CA THR A 424 34.49 7.33 9.14
C THR A 424 33.75 6.42 8.14
N MET A 425 33.85 6.75 6.85
CA MET A 425 33.29 5.93 5.79
C MET A 425 33.95 4.55 5.67
N ASP A 426 35.25 4.45 5.96
CA ASP A 426 35.96 3.16 5.94
C ASP A 426 35.44 2.23 7.03
N VAL A 427 35.20 2.75 8.22
CA VAL A 427 34.61 1.99 9.33
C VAL A 427 33.17 1.58 8.98
N MET A 428 32.39 2.46 8.40
CA MET A 428 31.04 2.14 7.93
C MET A 428 31.07 1.00 6.90
N PHE A 429 31.96 1.04 5.92
CA PHE A 429 32.06 -0.01 4.90
C PHE A 429 32.58 -1.34 5.46
N TYR A 430 33.48 -1.31 6.44
CA TYR A 430 33.88 -2.51 7.17
C TYR A 430 32.70 -3.21 7.85
N TYR A 431 31.85 -2.45 8.56
CA TYR A 431 30.65 -3.02 9.19
C TYR A 431 29.58 -3.41 8.18
N ALA A 432 29.47 -2.71 7.04
CA ALA A 432 28.59 -3.07 5.95
C ALA A 432 28.99 -4.44 5.33
N GLN A 433 30.28 -4.69 5.13
CA GLN A 433 30.79 -5.99 4.70
C GLN A 433 30.44 -7.07 5.73
N LYS A 434 30.71 -6.83 7.02
CA LYS A 434 30.35 -7.75 8.08
C LYS A 434 28.87 -8.08 8.12
N ALA A 435 28.01 -7.07 8.00
CA ALA A 435 26.55 -7.27 7.94
C ALA A 435 26.14 -8.14 6.74
N ALA A 436 26.79 -7.99 5.58
CA ALA A 436 26.53 -8.85 4.43
C ALA A 436 26.93 -10.31 4.69
N VAL A 437 28.08 -10.53 5.31
CA VAL A 437 28.55 -11.88 5.69
C VAL A 437 27.56 -12.54 6.66
N ASP A 438 27.15 -11.80 7.70
CA ASP A 438 26.25 -12.33 8.74
C ASP A 438 24.85 -12.65 8.19
N VAL A 439 24.29 -11.77 7.35
CA VAL A 439 22.91 -11.90 6.82
C VAL A 439 22.81 -12.96 5.71
N LEU A 440 23.83 -13.06 4.85
CA LEU A 440 23.80 -13.92 3.66
C LEU A 440 24.70 -15.14 3.75
N HIS A 441 25.42 -15.31 4.86
CA HIS A 441 26.40 -16.39 5.09
C HIS A 441 27.43 -16.50 3.95
N LEU A 442 27.99 -15.32 3.57
CA LEU A 442 28.93 -15.21 2.46
C LEU A 442 30.25 -15.93 2.77
N LYS A 443 30.93 -16.35 1.71
CA LYS A 443 32.18 -17.10 1.78
C LYS A 443 33.32 -16.29 1.17
N THR A 444 34.57 -16.65 1.56
CA THR A 444 35.75 -16.11 0.94
C THR A 444 35.71 -16.30 -0.58
N GLY A 445 35.96 -15.22 -1.32
CA GLY A 445 35.86 -15.15 -2.77
C GLY A 445 34.52 -14.61 -3.30
N ASP A 446 33.50 -14.44 -2.45
CA ASP A 446 32.24 -13.81 -2.87
C ASP A 446 32.44 -12.29 -3.03
N ASN A 447 31.93 -11.73 -4.12
CA ASN A 447 31.93 -10.29 -4.37
C ASN A 447 30.67 -9.63 -3.80
N ILE A 448 30.84 -8.44 -3.25
CA ILE A 448 29.76 -7.54 -2.83
C ILE A 448 30.00 -6.13 -3.33
N LEU A 449 28.93 -5.34 -3.46
CA LEU A 449 29.03 -3.91 -3.67
C LEU A 449 28.59 -3.15 -2.42
N LEU A 450 29.38 -2.16 -2.05
CA LEU A 450 29.08 -1.23 -0.97
C LEU A 450 28.78 0.13 -1.57
N THR A 451 27.70 0.77 -1.14
CA THR A 451 27.37 2.14 -1.56
C THR A 451 26.96 2.98 -0.35
N GLY A 452 27.44 4.19 -0.32
CA GLY A 452 27.23 5.13 0.77
C GLY A 452 27.74 6.52 0.43
N GLY A 453 27.80 7.38 1.41
CA GLY A 453 28.31 8.74 1.27
C GLY A 453 29.02 9.21 2.53
N PRO A 454 29.59 10.43 2.52
CA PRO A 454 30.31 11.01 3.66
C PRO A 454 29.44 11.05 4.92
N ILE A 455 30.10 10.80 6.05
CA ILE A 455 29.48 10.86 7.37
C ILE A 455 29.50 12.31 7.86
N ASN A 456 28.67 13.16 7.28
CA ASN A 456 28.59 14.58 7.64
C ASN A 456 27.19 15.03 8.05
N GLY A 457 26.29 14.09 8.36
CA GLY A 457 24.92 14.38 8.82
C GLY A 457 23.95 14.90 7.76
N GLN A 458 24.39 15.09 6.51
CA GLN A 458 23.49 15.53 5.44
C GLN A 458 22.79 14.33 4.77
N HIS A 459 21.48 14.43 4.56
CA HIS A 459 20.71 13.41 3.85
C HIS A 459 20.93 13.48 2.34
N GLY A 460 20.97 12.33 1.67
CA GLY A 460 21.04 12.28 0.20
C GLY A 460 22.46 12.35 -0.39
N ASN A 461 23.48 12.15 0.40
CA ASN A 461 24.90 12.28 0.03
C ASN A 461 25.53 11.01 -0.52
N THR A 462 24.78 9.96 -0.82
CA THR A 462 25.32 8.74 -1.42
C THR A 462 26.02 9.07 -2.75
N ASN A 463 27.32 8.90 -2.80
CA ASN A 463 28.16 9.29 -3.94
C ASN A 463 29.29 8.31 -4.27
N THR A 464 29.36 7.19 -3.54
CA THR A 464 30.45 6.21 -3.62
C THR A 464 29.92 4.81 -3.89
N ILE A 465 30.57 4.10 -4.80
CA ILE A 465 30.41 2.65 -5.00
C ILE A 465 31.78 2.00 -4.82
N LYS A 466 31.84 0.93 -4.01
CA LYS A 466 33.03 0.13 -3.78
C LYS A 466 32.72 -1.33 -4.07
N ILE A 467 33.58 -2.01 -4.82
CA ILE A 467 33.56 -3.47 -4.96
C ILE A 467 34.47 -4.03 -3.88
N GLU A 468 34.01 -5.05 -3.18
CA GLU A 468 34.76 -5.75 -2.14
C GLU A 468 34.63 -7.26 -2.34
N THR A 469 35.73 -7.99 -2.11
CA THR A 469 35.72 -9.45 -2.11
C THR A 469 35.88 -9.93 -0.66
N ILE A 470 35.01 -10.87 -0.22
CA ILE A 470 35.00 -11.40 1.16
C ILE A 470 36.26 -12.25 1.40
#